data_549d41d54ec74ea89febf005857ba4e7
#
_entry.id   549d41d54ec74ea89febf005857ba4e7
#
_cell.length_a   1.000
_cell.length_b   1.000
_cell.length_c   1.000
_cell.angle_alpha   90.00
_cell.angle_beta   90.00
_cell.angle_gamma   90.00
#
_symmetry.space_group_name_H-M   'P 1'
#
loop_
_entity.id
_entity.type
_entity.pdbx_description
1 polymer ?
#
loop_
_entity_poly.entity_id
_entity_poly.type
_entity_poly.pdbx_seq_one_letter_code
_entity_poly.pdbx_strand_id
1 'polypeptide(L)'
;MELMDFLRSEIRGMHRLYDRVTDGLTDEQVNRVPDGGHQNLAFSLWHYVRTEDNVIQFVIQRKPTVWMEGGWPEKFGLDSKSQGTGFTDDEARGFRINGIADFRTYMSDVFKKTEAYVANVSEEELARTITVKPLGEMTILQNMSGMVLTHGYRHLGEIEFAKGLVAPKGGATI
;
A
#
# COMPACT_ATOMS: atom_id res chain seq x y z
N MET A 1 -0.01 27.08 -2.95
CA MET A 1 0.64 25.74 -3.08
C MET A 1 0.15 25.18 -4.38
N GLU A 2 1.06 24.89 -5.28
CA GLU A 2 0.73 24.32 -6.59
C GLU A 2 0.24 22.86 -6.41
N LEU A 3 -0.59 22.38 -7.35
CA LEU A 3 -1.14 21.01 -7.29
C LEU A 3 -0.05 19.95 -7.12
N MET A 4 1.04 20.11 -7.86
CA MET A 4 2.15 19.14 -7.81
C MET A 4 2.87 19.13 -6.47
N ASP A 5 3.02 20.29 -5.83
CA ASP A 5 3.64 20.36 -4.50
C ASP A 5 2.76 19.74 -3.44
N PHE A 6 1.44 19.94 -3.54
CA PHE A 6 0.46 19.29 -2.68
C PHE A 6 0.54 17.77 -2.83
N LEU A 7 0.47 17.26 -4.06
CA LEU A 7 0.48 15.81 -4.32
C LEU A 7 1.77 15.16 -3.80
N ARG A 8 2.92 15.78 -4.05
CA ARG A 8 4.23 15.31 -3.53
C ARG A 8 4.27 15.30 -2.01
N SER A 9 3.74 16.35 -1.38
CA SER A 9 3.70 16.45 0.08
C SER A 9 2.84 15.37 0.71
N GLU A 10 1.62 15.16 0.17
CA GLU A 10 0.68 14.17 0.69
C GLU A 10 1.19 12.74 0.55
N ILE A 11 1.73 12.38 -0.60
CA ILE A 11 2.30 11.03 -0.83
C ILE A 11 3.47 10.78 0.13
N ARG A 12 4.43 11.70 0.23
CA ARG A 12 5.55 11.55 1.18
C ARG A 12 5.07 11.55 2.63
N GLY A 13 4.04 12.34 2.94
CA GLY A 13 3.42 12.37 4.27
C GLY A 13 2.87 10.99 4.65
N MET A 14 2.07 10.42 3.78
CA MET A 14 1.47 9.10 3.95
C MET A 14 2.54 8.00 4.08
N HIS A 15 3.55 7.97 3.20
CA HIS A 15 4.65 7.00 3.26
C HIS A 15 5.39 7.04 4.59
N ARG A 16 5.70 8.24 5.11
CA ARG A 16 6.31 8.38 6.46
C ARG A 16 5.43 7.81 7.57
N LEU A 17 4.12 7.91 7.45
CA LEU A 17 3.20 7.32 8.43
C LEU A 17 3.22 5.78 8.34
N TYR A 18 3.27 5.21 7.14
CA TYR A 18 3.45 3.76 6.96
C TYR A 18 4.77 3.26 7.53
N ASP A 19 5.88 3.96 7.28
CA ASP A 19 7.17 3.63 7.88
C ASP A 19 7.10 3.65 9.41
N ARG A 20 6.49 4.68 9.98
CA ARG A 20 6.33 4.83 11.43
C ARG A 20 5.43 3.75 12.04
N VAL A 21 4.28 3.47 11.43
CA VAL A 21 3.35 2.48 11.98
C VAL A 21 3.91 1.07 11.93
N THR A 22 4.77 0.75 10.96
CA THR A 22 5.38 -0.56 10.82
C THR A 22 6.69 -0.73 11.59
N ASP A 23 7.24 0.38 12.12
CA ASP A 23 8.50 0.32 12.86
C ASP A 23 8.37 -0.47 14.15
N GLY A 24 9.34 -1.37 14.38
CA GLY A 24 9.41 -2.24 15.55
C GLY A 24 8.33 -3.34 15.62
N LEU A 25 7.47 -3.50 14.61
CA LEU A 25 6.52 -4.62 14.56
C LEU A 25 7.24 -5.94 14.33
N THR A 26 6.76 -7.00 15.01
CA THR A 26 7.23 -8.37 14.83
C THR A 26 6.29 -9.15 13.89
N ASP A 27 6.78 -10.28 13.35
CA ASP A 27 5.97 -11.20 12.54
C ASP A 27 4.72 -11.68 13.30
N GLU A 28 4.84 -11.95 14.60
CA GLU A 28 3.71 -12.33 15.45
C GLU A 28 2.65 -11.22 15.49
N GLN A 29 3.07 -9.98 15.73
CA GLN A 29 2.16 -8.84 15.85
C GLN A 29 1.42 -8.54 14.54
N VAL A 30 2.13 -8.54 13.40
CA VAL A 30 1.48 -8.25 12.11
C VAL A 30 0.51 -9.35 11.68
N ASN A 31 0.79 -10.59 12.06
CA ASN A 31 -0.02 -11.75 11.68
C ASN A 31 -1.14 -12.08 12.67
N ARG A 32 -1.16 -11.43 13.84
CA ARG A 32 -2.24 -11.62 14.82
C ARG A 32 -3.51 -10.92 14.36
N VAL A 33 -4.61 -11.68 14.33
CA VAL A 33 -5.94 -11.10 14.13
C VAL A 33 -6.40 -10.52 15.47
N PRO A 34 -6.76 -9.23 15.55
CA PRO A 34 -7.36 -8.65 16.75
C PRO A 34 -8.66 -9.40 17.13
N ASP A 35 -8.98 -9.47 18.41
CA ASP A 35 -10.22 -10.09 18.88
C ASP A 35 -11.44 -9.40 18.25
N GLY A 36 -12.30 -10.18 17.61
CA GLY A 36 -13.44 -9.66 16.84
C GLY A 36 -13.09 -9.03 15.49
N GLY A 37 -11.81 -9.02 15.09
CA GLY A 37 -11.36 -8.45 13.81
C GLY A 37 -11.65 -9.36 12.61
N HIS A 38 -11.81 -8.75 11.45
CA HIS A 38 -12.03 -9.44 10.17
C HIS A 38 -10.72 -9.72 9.40
N GLN A 39 -9.63 -9.06 9.77
CA GLN A 39 -8.33 -9.18 9.12
C GLN A 39 -7.20 -8.86 10.10
N ASN A 40 -5.97 -9.15 9.71
CA ASN A 40 -4.76 -8.80 10.45
C ASN A 40 -4.01 -7.63 9.76
N LEU A 41 -2.98 -7.11 10.43
CA LEU A 41 -2.18 -6.01 9.88
C LEU A 41 -1.43 -6.43 8.61
N ALA A 42 -0.97 -7.69 8.55
CA ALA A 42 -0.25 -8.21 7.39
C ALA A 42 -1.08 -8.10 6.11
N PHE A 43 -2.37 -8.44 6.17
CA PHE A 43 -3.26 -8.30 5.02
C PHE A 43 -3.43 -6.83 4.61
N SER A 44 -3.78 -5.94 5.54
CA SER A 44 -3.99 -4.51 5.22
C SER A 44 -2.72 -3.87 4.65
N LEU A 45 -1.56 -4.15 5.22
CA LEU A 45 -0.26 -3.66 4.74
C LEU A 45 0.03 -4.16 3.32
N TRP A 46 -0.05 -5.49 3.13
CA TRP A 46 0.25 -6.09 1.82
C TRP A 46 -0.75 -5.63 0.75
N HIS A 47 -2.03 -5.63 1.05
CA HIS A 47 -3.07 -5.21 0.11
C HIS A 47 -2.86 -3.78 -0.38
N TYR A 48 -2.59 -2.85 0.55
CA TYR A 48 -2.34 -1.47 0.17
C TYR A 48 -1.06 -1.30 -0.65
N VAL A 49 0.07 -1.82 -0.17
CA VAL A 49 1.36 -1.65 -0.87
C VAL A 49 1.34 -2.31 -2.25
N ARG A 50 0.71 -3.49 -2.38
CA ARG A 50 0.49 -4.14 -3.68
C ARG A 50 -0.41 -3.32 -4.60
N THR A 51 -1.45 -2.67 -4.06
CA THR A 51 -2.33 -1.81 -4.85
C THR A 51 -1.58 -0.58 -5.36
N GLU A 52 -0.81 0.08 -4.52
CA GLU A 52 0.01 1.23 -4.92
C GLU A 52 1.03 0.86 -6.01
N ASP A 53 1.77 -0.23 -5.79
CA ASP A 53 2.73 -0.77 -6.76
C ASP A 53 2.06 -1.06 -8.12
N ASN A 54 0.93 -1.75 -8.10
CA ASN A 54 0.18 -2.06 -9.31
C ASN A 54 -0.34 -0.80 -10.03
N VAL A 55 -0.89 0.14 -9.28
CA VAL A 55 -1.41 1.39 -9.83
C VAL A 55 -0.30 2.21 -10.49
N ILE A 56 0.78 2.45 -9.77
CA ILE A 56 1.86 3.33 -10.25
C ILE A 56 2.68 2.66 -11.34
N GLN A 57 3.13 1.42 -11.13
CA GLN A 57 4.03 0.79 -12.10
C GLN A 57 3.25 0.23 -13.29
N PHE A 58 2.24 -0.60 -13.05
CA PHE A 58 1.59 -1.33 -14.12
C PHE A 58 0.46 -0.54 -14.79
N VAL A 59 -0.47 0.03 -14.01
CA VAL A 59 -1.65 0.68 -14.59
C VAL A 59 -1.27 1.99 -15.28
N ILE A 60 -0.50 2.85 -14.63
CA ILE A 60 -0.15 4.18 -15.14
C ILE A 60 1.05 4.12 -16.09
N GLN A 61 2.18 3.54 -15.64
CA GLN A 61 3.44 3.57 -16.38
C GLN A 61 3.62 2.43 -17.37
N ARG A 62 2.80 1.38 -17.31
CA ARG A 62 2.93 0.15 -18.15
C ARG A 62 4.28 -0.56 -17.97
N LYS A 63 4.81 -0.53 -16.76
CA LYS A 63 6.06 -1.19 -16.34
C LYS A 63 5.75 -2.40 -15.48
N PRO A 64 6.70 -3.35 -15.33
CA PRO A 64 6.60 -4.38 -14.31
C PRO A 64 6.49 -3.75 -12.91
N THR A 65 5.77 -4.41 -12.02
CA THR A 65 5.67 -3.99 -10.62
C THR A 65 6.98 -4.29 -9.87
N VAL A 66 7.26 -3.54 -8.81
CA VAL A 66 8.36 -3.82 -7.88
C VAL A 66 8.23 -5.24 -7.31
N TRP A 67 6.99 -5.68 -7.07
CA TRP A 67 6.65 -7.04 -6.63
C TRP A 67 7.27 -8.11 -7.53
N MET A 68 7.10 -7.95 -8.85
CA MET A 68 7.62 -8.90 -9.84
C MET A 68 9.13 -8.75 -10.05
N GLU A 69 9.62 -7.52 -10.20
CA GLU A 69 11.05 -7.26 -10.47
C GLU A 69 11.95 -7.72 -9.31
N GLY A 70 11.47 -7.61 -8.07
CA GLY A 70 12.23 -7.97 -6.87
C GLY A 70 12.14 -9.44 -6.46
N GLY A 71 11.40 -10.28 -7.20
CA GLY A 71 11.21 -11.70 -6.82
C GLY A 71 10.45 -11.88 -5.50
N TRP A 72 9.64 -10.89 -5.11
CA TRP A 72 8.90 -10.91 -3.85
C TRP A 72 7.81 -11.99 -3.77
N PRO A 73 7.10 -12.34 -4.89
CA PRO A 73 6.15 -13.44 -4.88
C PRO A 73 6.75 -14.75 -4.35
N GLU A 74 7.90 -15.12 -4.90
CA GLU A 74 8.62 -16.35 -4.53
C GLU A 74 9.12 -16.28 -3.08
N LYS A 75 9.65 -15.12 -2.69
CA LYS A 75 10.19 -14.91 -1.35
C LYS A 75 9.13 -15.06 -0.26
N PHE A 76 7.91 -14.56 -0.51
CA PHE A 76 6.80 -14.65 0.45
C PHE A 76 5.90 -15.88 0.24
N GLY A 77 6.08 -16.64 -0.84
CA GLY A 77 5.20 -17.76 -1.20
C GLY A 77 3.78 -17.30 -1.55
N LEU A 78 3.65 -16.11 -2.15
CA LEU A 78 2.38 -15.48 -2.48
C LEU A 78 2.15 -15.41 -3.99
N ASP A 79 0.89 -15.31 -4.40
CA ASP A 79 0.52 -15.17 -5.81
C ASP A 79 1.13 -13.89 -6.42
N SER A 80 1.68 -14.04 -7.62
CA SER A 80 2.38 -12.95 -8.30
C SER A 80 1.45 -11.83 -8.80
N LYS A 81 0.18 -12.13 -9.04
CA LYS A 81 -0.80 -11.19 -9.60
C LYS A 81 -1.78 -10.67 -8.57
N SER A 82 -2.01 -11.42 -7.50
CA SER A 82 -2.95 -11.05 -6.45
C SER A 82 -2.49 -9.79 -5.71
N GLN A 83 -3.47 -9.02 -5.31
CA GLN A 83 -3.34 -7.91 -4.36
C GLN A 83 -4.42 -7.98 -3.27
N GLY A 84 -5.12 -9.11 -3.14
CA GLY A 84 -6.15 -9.33 -2.12
C GLY A 84 -7.52 -8.73 -2.45
N THR A 85 -7.69 -8.13 -3.61
CA THR A 85 -9.00 -7.61 -4.02
C THR A 85 -10.00 -8.76 -4.18
N GLY A 86 -11.12 -8.68 -3.46
CA GLY A 86 -12.16 -9.71 -3.47
C GLY A 86 -11.89 -10.90 -2.53
N PHE A 87 -10.89 -10.84 -1.68
CA PHE A 87 -10.70 -11.84 -0.62
C PHE A 87 -11.90 -11.85 0.33
N THR A 88 -12.28 -13.04 0.74
CA THR A 88 -13.24 -13.27 1.82
C THR A 88 -12.61 -12.89 3.17
N ASP A 89 -13.45 -12.72 4.20
CA ASP A 89 -12.95 -12.49 5.57
C ASP A 89 -12.02 -13.60 6.04
N ASP A 90 -12.31 -14.85 5.70
CA ASP A 90 -11.47 -15.99 6.08
C ASP A 90 -10.10 -15.98 5.38
N GLU A 91 -10.04 -15.60 4.10
CA GLU A 91 -8.80 -15.43 3.36
C GLU A 91 -7.96 -14.27 3.93
N ALA A 92 -8.59 -13.15 4.25
CA ALA A 92 -7.92 -12.00 4.85
C ALA A 92 -7.42 -12.30 6.27
N ARG A 93 -8.20 -13.04 7.08
CA ARG A 93 -7.80 -13.52 8.42
C ARG A 93 -6.67 -14.54 8.35
N GLY A 94 -6.70 -15.38 7.33
CA GLY A 94 -5.68 -16.42 7.07
C GLY A 94 -4.40 -15.90 6.44
N PHE A 95 -4.39 -14.67 5.94
CA PHE A 95 -3.22 -14.09 5.27
C PHE A 95 -2.03 -13.92 6.24
N ARG A 96 -0.80 -14.19 5.76
CA ARG A 96 0.41 -14.09 6.58
C ARG A 96 1.56 -13.44 5.79
N ILE A 97 2.30 -12.59 6.47
CA ILE A 97 3.64 -12.14 6.06
C ILE A 97 4.65 -12.81 6.99
N ASN A 98 5.53 -13.63 6.43
CA ASN A 98 6.65 -14.20 7.15
C ASN A 98 7.90 -13.40 6.76
N GLY A 99 8.41 -12.59 7.68
CA GLY A 99 9.52 -11.67 7.45
C GLY A 99 9.07 -10.23 7.24
N ILE A 100 8.54 -9.59 8.30
CA ILE A 100 8.13 -8.16 8.26
C ILE A 100 9.27 -7.24 7.84
N ALA A 101 10.52 -7.54 8.17
CA ALA A 101 11.68 -6.75 7.75
C ALA A 101 11.86 -6.75 6.23
N ASP A 102 11.69 -7.91 5.59
CA ASP A 102 11.72 -8.04 4.14
C ASP A 102 10.54 -7.33 3.49
N PHE A 103 9.36 -7.43 4.09
CA PHE A 103 8.19 -6.71 3.61
C PHE A 103 8.39 -5.17 3.68
N ARG A 104 8.98 -4.66 4.74
CA ARG A 104 9.34 -3.23 4.84
C ARG A 104 10.33 -2.81 3.76
N THR A 105 11.23 -3.70 3.35
CA THR A 105 12.13 -3.44 2.21
C THR A 105 11.34 -3.30 0.91
N TYR A 106 10.44 -4.25 0.62
CA TYR A 106 9.54 -4.16 -0.52
C TYR A 106 8.69 -2.88 -0.49
N MET A 107 8.07 -2.56 0.64
CA MET A 107 7.27 -1.35 0.83
C MET A 107 8.09 -0.08 0.54
N SER A 108 9.31 0.01 1.09
CA SER A 108 10.22 1.14 0.85
C SER A 108 10.56 1.30 -0.63
N ASP A 109 10.77 0.21 -1.36
CA ASP A 109 11.09 0.26 -2.78
C ASP A 109 9.88 0.68 -3.63
N VAL A 110 8.67 0.25 -3.27
CA VAL A 110 7.42 0.76 -3.88
C VAL A 110 7.30 2.26 -3.65
N PHE A 111 7.45 2.72 -2.42
CA PHE A 111 7.33 4.14 -2.07
C PHE A 111 8.34 5.02 -2.81
N LYS A 112 9.61 4.58 -2.89
CA LYS A 112 10.63 5.28 -3.70
C LYS A 112 10.23 5.40 -5.17
N LYS A 113 9.68 4.34 -5.77
CA LYS A 113 9.22 4.36 -7.17
C LYS A 113 8.04 5.30 -7.36
N THR A 114 7.07 5.30 -6.44
CA THR A 114 5.94 6.23 -6.44
C THR A 114 6.41 7.68 -6.32
N GLU A 115 7.28 7.97 -5.36
CA GLU A 115 7.82 9.31 -5.14
C GLU A 115 8.63 9.80 -6.36
N ALA A 116 9.41 8.92 -6.98
CA ALA A 116 10.15 9.24 -8.19
C ALA A 116 9.21 9.55 -9.37
N TYR A 117 8.10 8.81 -9.51
CA TYR A 117 7.08 9.10 -10.51
C TYR A 117 6.46 10.49 -10.27
N VAL A 118 6.00 10.78 -9.06
CA VAL A 118 5.33 12.05 -8.71
C VAL A 118 6.29 13.24 -8.78
N ALA A 119 7.59 13.03 -8.56
CA ALA A 119 8.59 14.07 -8.71
C ALA A 119 8.73 14.56 -10.17
N ASN A 120 8.45 13.68 -11.15
CA ASN A 120 8.75 13.93 -12.56
C ASN A 120 7.50 14.02 -13.45
N VAL A 121 6.32 13.62 -12.97
CA VAL A 121 5.08 13.69 -13.75
C VAL A 121 4.62 15.14 -13.96
N SER A 122 4.09 15.45 -15.15
CA SER A 122 3.50 16.77 -15.45
C SER A 122 2.00 16.80 -15.13
N GLU A 123 1.44 18.00 -14.98
CA GLU A 123 -0.01 18.18 -14.85
C GLU A 123 -0.76 17.70 -16.09
N GLU A 124 -0.20 17.86 -17.28
CA GLU A 124 -0.75 17.36 -18.53
C GLU A 124 -0.87 15.82 -18.50
N GLU A 125 0.18 15.13 -18.05
CA GLU A 125 0.13 13.66 -17.90
C GLU A 125 -0.89 13.24 -16.83
N LEU A 126 -1.00 13.97 -15.71
CA LEU A 126 -2.01 13.71 -14.69
C LEU A 126 -3.44 13.91 -15.19
N ALA A 127 -3.66 14.79 -16.15
CA ALA A 127 -4.97 15.01 -16.78
C ALA A 127 -5.32 13.97 -17.85
N ARG A 128 -4.36 13.14 -18.28
CA ARG A 128 -4.57 12.09 -19.28
C ARG A 128 -5.56 11.04 -18.78
N THR A 129 -6.53 10.70 -19.62
CA THR A 129 -7.53 9.65 -19.33
C THR A 129 -6.92 8.27 -19.55
N ILE A 130 -7.19 7.37 -18.62
CA ILE A 130 -6.85 5.95 -18.67
C ILE A 130 -8.09 5.09 -18.40
N THR A 131 -8.11 3.87 -18.92
CA THR A 131 -9.13 2.88 -18.60
C THR A 131 -8.61 1.93 -17.53
N VAL A 132 -9.31 1.88 -16.40
CA VAL A 132 -8.98 1.02 -15.23
C VAL A 132 -10.11 0.00 -15.03
N LYS A 133 -9.85 -1.27 -15.28
CA LYS A 133 -10.85 -2.32 -15.06
C LYS A 133 -10.92 -2.70 -13.57
N PRO A 134 -12.12 -2.85 -12.99
CA PRO A 134 -13.46 -2.66 -13.55
C PRO A 134 -14.00 -1.23 -13.42
N LEU A 135 -13.20 -0.24 -12.97
CA LEU A 135 -13.64 1.10 -12.55
C LEU A 135 -14.04 2.03 -13.71
N GLY A 136 -13.64 1.70 -14.95
CA GLY A 136 -13.95 2.52 -16.12
C GLY A 136 -12.87 3.55 -16.45
N GLU A 137 -13.29 4.63 -17.14
CA GLU A 137 -12.41 5.72 -17.56
C GLU A 137 -12.28 6.78 -16.46
N MET A 138 -11.05 7.22 -16.22
CA MET A 138 -10.74 8.28 -15.27
C MET A 138 -9.40 8.92 -15.62
N THR A 139 -9.13 10.13 -15.12
CA THR A 139 -7.80 10.71 -15.26
C THR A 139 -6.79 10.02 -14.33
N ILE A 140 -5.50 10.12 -14.67
CA ILE A 140 -4.44 9.61 -13.79
C ILE A 140 -4.54 10.27 -12.41
N LEU A 141 -4.81 11.57 -12.33
CA LEU A 141 -5.00 12.28 -11.08
C LEU A 141 -6.14 11.68 -10.24
N GLN A 142 -7.30 11.41 -10.87
CA GLN A 142 -8.43 10.75 -10.18
C GLN A 142 -8.06 9.36 -9.69
N ASN A 143 -7.35 8.57 -10.49
CA ASN A 143 -6.87 7.25 -10.11
C ASN A 143 -5.92 7.32 -8.92
N MET A 144 -4.92 8.22 -8.95
CA MET A 144 -3.99 8.41 -7.83
C MET A 144 -4.69 8.92 -6.57
N SER A 145 -5.61 9.86 -6.70
CA SER A 145 -6.38 10.37 -5.56
C SER A 145 -7.18 9.27 -4.88
N GLY A 146 -7.88 8.43 -5.66
CA GLY A 146 -8.72 7.35 -5.13
C GLY A 146 -7.93 6.14 -4.66
N MET A 147 -7.04 5.62 -5.51
CA MET A 147 -6.40 4.31 -5.31
C MET A 147 -5.05 4.40 -4.59
N VAL A 148 -4.42 5.56 -4.53
CA VAL A 148 -3.19 5.76 -3.76
C VAL A 148 -3.50 6.53 -2.48
N LEU A 149 -3.91 7.80 -2.56
CA LEU A 149 -4.08 8.63 -1.37
C LEU A 149 -5.25 8.19 -0.48
N THR A 150 -6.49 8.23 -1.00
CA THR A 150 -7.68 7.91 -0.18
C THR A 150 -7.63 6.48 0.33
N HIS A 151 -7.27 5.52 -0.54
CA HIS A 151 -7.12 4.11 -0.18
C HIS A 151 -6.00 3.91 0.84
N GLY A 152 -4.86 4.59 0.66
CA GLY A 152 -3.73 4.54 1.58
C GLY A 152 -4.07 5.05 2.97
N TYR A 153 -4.69 6.22 3.08
CA TYR A 153 -5.09 6.76 4.38
C TYR A 153 -6.16 5.92 5.09
N ARG A 154 -7.08 5.29 4.34
CA ARG A 154 -8.07 4.37 4.93
C ARG A 154 -7.38 3.16 5.56
N HIS A 155 -6.50 2.48 4.81
CA HIS A 155 -5.75 1.34 5.34
C HIS A 155 -4.77 1.74 6.44
N LEU A 156 -4.17 2.91 6.37
CA LEU A 156 -3.33 3.42 7.45
C LEU A 156 -4.11 3.52 8.77
N GLY A 157 -5.32 4.09 8.74
CA GLY A 157 -6.18 4.17 9.93
C GLY A 157 -6.57 2.79 10.48
N GLU A 158 -6.88 1.82 9.60
CA GLU A 158 -7.14 0.43 9.99
C GLU A 158 -5.91 -0.21 10.67
N ILE A 159 -4.72 0.00 10.09
CA ILE A 159 -3.45 -0.53 10.60
C ILE A 159 -3.10 0.09 11.95
N GLU A 160 -3.23 1.41 12.10
CA GLU A 160 -2.97 2.11 13.37
C GLU A 160 -3.92 1.64 14.47
N PHE A 161 -5.20 1.51 14.16
CA PHE A 161 -6.18 0.97 15.10
C PHE A 161 -5.85 -0.47 15.50
N ALA A 162 -5.61 -1.35 14.52
CA ALA A 162 -5.28 -2.74 14.78
C ALA A 162 -3.95 -2.89 15.54
N LYS A 163 -2.93 -2.07 15.25
CA LYS A 163 -1.67 -2.03 16.00
C LYS A 163 -1.91 -1.76 17.50
N GLY A 164 -2.81 -0.83 17.81
CA GLY A 164 -3.18 -0.55 19.21
C GLY A 164 -3.77 -1.75 19.95
N LEU A 165 -4.36 -2.72 19.23
CA LEU A 165 -4.94 -3.93 19.79
C LEU A 165 -3.95 -5.10 19.92
N VAL A 166 -2.91 -5.18 19.08
CA VAL A 166 -2.00 -6.34 19.02
C VAL A 166 -0.59 -6.07 19.50
N ALA A 167 -0.15 -4.81 19.56
CA ALA A 167 1.19 -4.40 19.98
C ALA A 167 1.14 -3.75 21.37
N PRO A 168 2.16 -3.97 22.22
CA PRO A 168 2.24 -3.27 23.49
C PRO A 168 2.43 -1.76 23.26
N LYS A 169 1.87 -1.01 24.18
CA LYS A 169 1.76 0.46 24.33
C LYS A 169 2.72 1.34 23.49
N GLY A 170 2.16 2.34 22.85
CA GLY A 170 2.88 3.49 22.31
C GLY A 170 2.66 3.77 20.82
N GLY A 171 1.67 3.16 20.19
CA GLY A 171 1.44 3.31 18.77
C GLY A 171 0.08 3.87 18.35
N ALA A 172 -0.69 4.41 19.28
CA ALA A 172 -2.08 4.80 18.98
C ALA A 172 -2.26 6.26 18.56
N THR A 173 -1.20 7.03 18.47
CA THR A 173 -1.33 8.44 18.06
C THR A 173 -0.11 8.94 17.32
N ILE A 174 -0.39 9.72 16.35
CA ILE A 174 0.54 10.56 15.58
C ILE A 174 1.13 11.64 16.50
#